data_a33fbffc4c391a4da7a3455a574bde3e
#
_entry.id   a33fbffc4c391a4da7a3455a574bde3e
#
_cell.length_a   1.000
_cell.length_b   1.000
_cell.length_c   1.000
_cell.angle_alpha   90.00
_cell.angle_beta   90.00
_cell.angle_gamma   90.00
#
_symmetry.space_group_name_H-M   'P 1'
#
loop_
_entity.id
_entity.type
_entity.pdbx_description
1 polymer ?
#
loop_
_entity_poly.entity_id
_entity_poly.type
_entity_poly.pdbx_seq_one_letter_code
_entity_poly.pdbx_strand_id
1 'polypeptide(L)'
;IQLSELELPLPIGIIKNKRSLIFLENLIDAVIQSLENSAAIGQIYLVSDNADISTPELFRAVAKALNKPSRLIPFPVFLLRLAGVLFGKSGTIKRLVGSLQVDCNKIHKELGWKPPFSLQQGLDKTIIWYQNQSKQ
;
A
#
# COMPACT_ATOMS: atom_id res chain seq x y z
N ILE A 1 -3.24 0.41 -9.90
CA ILE A 1 -2.53 -0.01 -11.12
C ILE A 1 -3.15 0.71 -12.33
N GLN A 2 -4.45 0.63 -12.60
CA GLN A 2 -5.11 1.27 -13.76
C GLN A 2 -4.75 2.75 -13.95
N LEU A 3 -4.75 3.56 -12.87
CA LEU A 3 -4.38 4.99 -12.95
C LEU A 3 -2.93 5.21 -13.36
N SER A 4 -2.03 4.30 -13.02
CA SER A 4 -0.62 4.36 -13.44
C SER A 4 -0.43 3.98 -14.91
N GLU A 5 -1.35 3.19 -15.47
CA GLU A 5 -1.35 2.82 -16.89
C GLU A 5 -1.79 3.96 -17.80
N LEU A 6 -2.69 4.83 -17.32
CA LEU A 6 -3.24 5.94 -18.11
C LEU A 6 -2.24 7.09 -18.34
N GLU A 7 -1.06 7.05 -17.72
CA GLU A 7 -0.01 8.10 -17.82
C GLU A 7 -0.52 9.53 -17.55
N LEU A 8 -1.68 9.65 -16.91
CA LEU A 8 -2.27 10.92 -16.60
C LEU A 8 -1.48 11.64 -15.48
N PRO A 9 -1.33 12.96 -15.58
CA PRO A 9 -0.72 13.73 -14.52
C PRO A 9 -1.61 13.73 -13.28
N LEU A 10 -1.12 13.18 -12.17
CA LEU A 10 -1.86 13.08 -10.93
C LEU A 10 -1.46 14.20 -9.95
N PRO A 11 -2.41 14.98 -9.43
CA PRO A 11 -2.14 16.12 -8.53
C PRO A 11 -1.90 15.65 -7.08
N ILE A 12 -0.99 14.70 -6.86
CA ILE A 12 -0.73 14.06 -5.56
C ILE A 12 0.74 14.14 -5.13
N GLY A 13 1.59 14.83 -5.90
CA GLY A 13 3.05 14.78 -5.76
C GLY A 13 3.60 15.22 -4.40
N ILE A 14 2.88 16.04 -3.63
CA ILE A 14 3.32 16.56 -2.32
C ILE A 14 2.60 15.95 -1.11
N ILE A 15 1.80 14.91 -1.29
CA ILE A 15 1.13 14.22 -0.18
C ILE A 15 2.20 13.50 0.67
N LYS A 16 2.23 13.83 1.98
CA LYS A 16 3.17 13.26 2.96
C LYS A 16 2.45 12.35 3.96
N ASN A 17 1.59 11.49 3.46
CA ASN A 17 0.94 10.49 4.30
C ASN A 17 1.83 9.25 4.48
N LYS A 18 1.48 8.39 5.46
CA LYS A 18 2.12 7.10 5.69
C LYS A 18 1.08 5.99 5.67
N ARG A 19 1.34 4.95 4.94
CA ARG A 19 0.44 3.81 4.80
C ARG A 19 1.22 2.51 4.97
N SER A 20 0.79 1.72 5.93
CA SER A 20 1.21 0.34 6.05
C SER A 20 0.42 -0.50 5.05
N LEU A 21 1.12 -1.31 4.29
CA LEU A 21 0.57 -2.27 3.34
C LEU A 21 1.02 -3.67 3.76
N ILE A 22 0.33 -4.68 3.27
CA ILE A 22 0.76 -6.07 3.38
C ILE A 22 0.63 -6.74 2.02
N PHE A 23 1.68 -7.42 1.59
CA PHE A 23 1.67 -8.27 0.42
C PHE A 23 0.92 -9.58 0.74
N LEU A 24 0.17 -10.11 -0.22
CA LEU A 24 -0.70 -11.27 0.00
C LEU A 24 0.08 -12.50 0.54
N GLU A 25 1.25 -12.81 -0.04
CA GLU A 25 2.05 -13.95 0.42
C GLU A 25 2.60 -13.73 1.84
N ASN A 26 2.92 -12.49 2.23
CA ASN A 26 3.29 -12.16 3.61
C ASN A 26 2.12 -12.36 4.58
N LEU A 27 0.90 -12.00 4.15
CA LEU A 27 -0.30 -12.25 4.97
C LEU A 27 -0.56 -13.74 5.14
N ILE A 28 -0.44 -14.52 4.07
CA ILE A 28 -0.59 -15.99 4.12
C ILE A 28 0.44 -16.59 5.08
N ASP A 29 1.69 -16.18 4.99
CA ASP A 29 2.76 -16.66 5.88
C ASP A 29 2.46 -16.31 7.35
N ALA A 30 2.00 -15.07 7.64
CA ALA A 30 1.60 -14.67 8.98
C ALA A 30 0.44 -15.54 9.53
N VAL A 31 -0.52 -15.89 8.69
CA VAL A 31 -1.64 -16.80 9.07
C VAL A 31 -1.11 -18.19 9.37
N ILE A 32 -0.25 -18.76 8.53
CA ILE A 32 0.35 -20.08 8.74
C ILE A 32 1.13 -20.09 10.06
N GLN A 33 2.00 -19.13 10.29
CA GLN A 33 2.78 -18.99 11.53
C GLN A 33 1.87 -18.89 12.77
N SER A 34 0.73 -18.20 12.64
CA SER A 34 -0.23 -18.09 13.75
C SER A 34 -0.98 -19.41 14.01
N LEU A 35 -1.22 -20.23 12.99
CA LEU A 35 -1.87 -21.54 13.15
C LEU A 35 -0.92 -22.57 13.76
N GLU A 36 0.36 -22.49 13.48
CA GLU A 36 1.39 -23.43 13.95
C GLU A 36 1.91 -23.10 15.35
N ASN A 37 1.66 -21.88 15.86
CA ASN A 37 2.18 -21.43 17.14
C ASN A 37 1.08 -21.34 18.22
N SER A 38 1.20 -22.17 19.26
CA SER A 38 0.25 -22.18 20.37
C SER A 38 0.13 -20.85 21.13
N ALA A 39 1.17 -19.99 21.10
CA ALA A 39 1.13 -18.66 21.69
C ALA A 39 0.12 -17.74 20.98
N ALA A 40 -0.31 -18.07 19.77
CA ALA A 40 -1.29 -17.31 19.02
C ALA A 40 -2.74 -17.57 19.46
N ILE A 41 -2.98 -18.59 20.25
CA ILE A 41 -4.35 -18.98 20.67
C ILE A 41 -5.02 -17.84 21.44
N GLY A 42 -6.19 -17.39 20.94
CA GLY A 42 -6.95 -16.30 21.56
C GLY A 42 -6.34 -14.91 21.40
N GLN A 43 -5.28 -14.76 20.60
CA GLN A 43 -4.61 -13.49 20.37
C GLN A 43 -5.11 -12.78 19.10
N ILE A 44 -4.99 -11.46 19.07
CA ILE A 44 -5.24 -10.63 17.89
C ILE A 44 -3.91 -9.99 17.50
N TYR A 45 -3.53 -10.16 16.23
CA TYR A 45 -2.33 -9.56 15.66
C TYR A 45 -2.68 -8.61 14.52
N LEU A 46 -1.93 -7.50 14.46
CA LEU A 46 -1.92 -6.62 13.31
C LEU A 46 -0.65 -6.93 12.50
N VAL A 47 -0.78 -6.95 11.19
CA VAL A 47 0.31 -7.34 10.28
C VAL A 47 0.49 -6.34 9.14
N SER A 48 1.72 -6.10 8.76
CA SER A 48 2.11 -5.31 7.58
C SER A 48 3.51 -5.71 7.11
N ASP A 49 3.94 -5.21 5.96
CA ASP A 49 5.29 -5.44 5.43
C ASP A 49 6.38 -4.67 6.17
N ASN A 50 6.06 -4.00 7.29
CA ASN A 50 6.98 -3.15 8.07
C ASN A 50 7.63 -2.00 7.28
N ALA A 51 7.05 -1.63 6.16
CA ALA A 51 7.54 -0.57 5.30
C ALA A 51 6.37 0.39 4.99
N ASP A 52 6.29 1.47 5.77
CA ASP A 52 5.31 2.52 5.49
C ASP A 52 5.70 3.28 4.22
N ILE A 53 4.73 3.50 3.36
CA ILE A 53 4.91 4.19 2.09
C ILE A 53 3.88 5.32 1.94
N SER A 54 4.28 6.45 1.38
CA SER A 54 3.34 7.52 1.04
C SER A 54 2.59 7.20 -0.26
N THR A 55 1.44 7.84 -0.45
CA THR A 55 0.67 7.69 -1.69
C THR A 55 1.50 8.02 -2.93
N PRO A 56 2.26 9.14 -2.99
CA PRO A 56 3.12 9.44 -4.14
C PRO A 56 4.21 8.38 -4.39
N GLU A 57 4.85 7.90 -3.31
CA GLU A 57 5.89 6.87 -3.40
C GLU A 57 5.32 5.55 -3.94
N LEU A 58 4.14 5.14 -3.46
CA LEU A 58 3.45 3.95 -3.97
C LEU A 58 3.17 4.08 -5.47
N PHE A 59 2.67 5.25 -5.92
CA PHE A 59 2.44 5.49 -7.35
C PHE A 59 3.73 5.43 -8.17
N ARG A 60 4.84 5.99 -7.66
CA ARG A 60 6.15 5.91 -8.33
C ARG A 60 6.65 4.46 -8.41
N ALA A 61 6.51 3.70 -7.31
CA ALA A 61 6.91 2.29 -7.27
C ALA A 61 6.12 1.43 -8.27
N VAL A 62 4.79 1.62 -8.33
CA VAL A 62 3.92 0.93 -9.31
C VAL A 62 4.27 1.34 -10.75
N ALA A 63 4.43 2.64 -11.03
CA ALA A 63 4.80 3.12 -12.36
C ALA A 63 6.15 2.55 -12.80
N LYS A 64 7.14 2.52 -11.90
CA LYS A 64 8.46 1.92 -12.14
C LYS A 64 8.34 0.43 -12.47
N ALA A 65 7.56 -0.34 -11.71
CA ALA A 65 7.35 -1.77 -11.96
C ALA A 65 6.62 -2.05 -13.28
N LEU A 66 5.79 -1.10 -13.74
CA LEU A 66 5.13 -1.12 -15.07
C LEU A 66 6.05 -0.63 -16.19
N ASN A 67 7.27 -0.19 -15.92
CA ASN A 67 8.16 0.49 -16.87
C ASN A 67 7.53 1.75 -17.51
N LYS A 68 6.74 2.50 -16.73
CA LYS A 68 6.06 3.72 -17.18
C LYS A 68 6.52 4.96 -16.42
N PRO A 69 6.48 6.14 -17.03
CA PRO A 69 6.81 7.39 -16.33
C PRO A 69 5.76 7.73 -15.28
N SER A 70 6.19 8.07 -14.07
CA SER A 70 5.31 8.59 -13.02
C SER A 70 5.15 10.10 -13.17
N ARG A 71 4.00 10.56 -13.67
CA ARG A 71 3.70 11.99 -13.83
C ARG A 71 2.92 12.52 -12.61
N LEU A 72 3.65 12.81 -11.53
CA LEU A 72 3.06 13.35 -10.32
C LEU A 72 3.27 14.87 -10.27
N ILE A 73 2.17 15.62 -10.24
CA ILE A 73 2.22 17.08 -10.12
C ILE A 73 2.16 17.47 -8.66
N PRO A 74 3.04 18.38 -8.19
CA PRO A 74 2.92 18.97 -6.87
C PRO A 74 1.67 19.86 -6.83
N PHE A 75 0.66 19.43 -6.07
CA PHE A 75 -0.59 20.15 -5.94
C PHE A 75 -0.97 20.32 -4.47
N PRO A 76 -1.32 21.54 -4.02
CA PRO A 76 -1.64 21.80 -2.63
C PRO A 76 -2.79 20.93 -2.10
N VAL A 77 -2.57 20.24 -0.98
CA VAL A 77 -3.54 19.30 -0.41
C VAL A 77 -4.87 19.99 -0.05
N PHE A 78 -4.84 21.27 0.36
CA PHE A 78 -6.05 21.99 0.69
C PHE A 78 -6.97 22.19 -0.52
N LEU A 79 -6.40 22.43 -1.72
CA LEU A 79 -7.16 22.53 -2.97
C LEU A 79 -7.76 21.18 -3.38
N LEU A 80 -7.03 20.08 -3.15
CA LEU A 80 -7.57 18.71 -3.34
C LEU A 80 -8.79 18.47 -2.44
N ARG A 81 -8.70 18.90 -1.17
CA ARG A 81 -9.81 18.78 -0.22
C ARG A 81 -11.01 19.61 -0.63
N LEU A 82 -10.77 20.85 -1.06
CA LEU A 82 -11.83 21.75 -1.55
C LEU A 82 -12.53 21.16 -2.78
N ALA A 83 -11.75 20.69 -3.77
CA ALA A 83 -12.30 20.02 -4.94
C ALA A 83 -13.09 18.76 -4.55
N GLY A 84 -12.61 17.96 -3.58
CA GLY A 84 -13.32 16.81 -3.06
C GLY A 84 -14.69 17.15 -2.47
N VAL A 85 -14.83 18.27 -1.81
CA VAL A 85 -16.11 18.77 -1.28
C VAL A 85 -17.02 19.20 -2.43
N LEU A 86 -16.51 20.02 -3.37
CA LEU A 86 -17.29 20.55 -4.50
C LEU A 86 -17.84 19.43 -5.41
N PHE A 87 -17.07 18.36 -5.61
CA PHE A 87 -17.47 17.22 -6.46
C PHE A 87 -18.09 16.07 -5.69
N GLY A 88 -18.43 16.23 -4.41
CA GLY A 88 -19.03 15.17 -3.58
C GLY A 88 -18.12 13.98 -3.32
N LYS A 89 -16.79 14.10 -3.55
CA LYS A 89 -15.78 13.04 -3.40
C LYS A 89 -14.87 13.23 -2.18
N SER A 90 -15.34 13.95 -1.17
CA SER A 90 -14.57 14.27 0.05
C SER A 90 -14.03 13.02 0.75
N GLY A 91 -14.80 11.92 0.81
CA GLY A 91 -14.38 10.65 1.38
C GLY A 91 -13.21 10.01 0.64
N THR A 92 -13.21 10.07 -0.70
CA THR A 92 -12.12 9.55 -1.54
C THR A 92 -10.83 10.35 -1.33
N ILE A 93 -10.93 11.68 -1.32
CA ILE A 93 -9.78 12.56 -1.07
C ILE A 93 -9.25 12.35 0.35
N LYS A 94 -10.12 12.23 1.36
CA LYS A 94 -9.71 11.95 2.74
C LYS A 94 -8.92 10.64 2.85
N ARG A 95 -9.35 9.59 2.16
CA ARG A 95 -8.62 8.31 2.10
C ARG A 95 -7.28 8.46 1.37
N LEU A 96 -7.23 9.20 0.26
CA LEU A 96 -6.02 9.39 -0.53
C LEU A 96 -4.92 10.13 0.25
N VAL A 97 -5.31 11.15 1.02
CA VAL A 97 -4.39 12.03 1.77
C VAL A 97 -4.10 11.48 3.18
N GLY A 98 -5.00 10.67 3.74
CA GLY A 98 -4.91 10.17 5.10
C GLY A 98 -3.79 9.14 5.30
N SER A 99 -3.23 9.13 6.51
CA SER A 99 -2.30 8.09 6.97
C SER A 99 -3.07 6.94 7.59
N LEU A 100 -2.55 5.74 7.42
CA LEU A 100 -2.99 4.52 8.10
C LEU A 100 -1.75 3.68 8.39
N GLN A 101 -1.30 3.72 9.64
CA GLN A 101 -0.12 2.98 10.09
C GLN A 101 -0.56 1.85 11.02
N VAL A 102 0.10 0.72 10.90
CA VAL A 102 -0.17 -0.50 11.67
C VAL A 102 1.07 -0.85 12.47
N ASP A 103 0.90 -1.06 13.77
CA ASP A 103 1.96 -1.54 14.65
C ASP A 103 1.98 -3.07 14.68
N CYS A 104 3.05 -3.65 14.15
CA CYS A 104 3.26 -5.10 14.09
C CYS A 104 4.17 -5.62 15.23
N ASN A 105 4.50 -4.81 16.22
CA ASN A 105 5.43 -5.20 17.29
C ASN A 105 4.96 -6.44 18.07
N LYS A 106 3.65 -6.62 18.24
CA LYS A 106 3.11 -7.76 18.98
C LYS A 106 3.44 -9.09 18.30
N ILE A 107 3.13 -9.23 17.01
CA ILE A 107 3.41 -10.48 16.27
C ILE A 107 4.91 -10.76 16.19
N HIS A 108 5.74 -9.71 16.05
CA HIS A 108 7.20 -9.88 16.07
C HIS A 108 7.72 -10.41 17.41
N LYS A 109 7.21 -9.89 18.52
CA LYS A 109 7.66 -10.27 19.87
C LYS A 109 7.17 -11.65 20.28
N GLU A 110 5.91 -11.97 19.99
CA GLU A 110 5.26 -13.19 20.47
C GLU A 110 5.49 -14.39 19.56
N LEU A 111 5.48 -14.20 18.23
CA LEU A 111 5.66 -15.28 17.27
C LEU A 111 7.01 -15.25 16.55
N GLY A 112 7.81 -14.20 16.73
CA GLY A 112 9.05 -14.01 15.97
C GLY A 112 8.85 -13.74 14.48
N TRP A 113 7.60 -13.55 14.05
CA TRP A 113 7.25 -13.41 12.64
C TRP A 113 7.85 -12.14 12.02
N LYS A 114 8.37 -12.27 10.82
CA LYS A 114 8.84 -11.15 9.96
C LYS A 114 8.34 -11.41 8.54
N PRO A 115 7.93 -10.35 7.80
CA PRO A 115 7.47 -10.53 6.43
C PRO A 115 8.58 -11.14 5.56
N PRO A 116 8.33 -12.30 4.88
CA PRO A 116 9.31 -12.95 4.01
C PRO A 116 9.71 -12.10 2.79
N PHE A 117 8.78 -11.30 2.30
CA PHE A 117 8.99 -10.43 1.13
C PHE A 117 8.99 -8.95 1.52
N SER A 118 9.91 -8.20 0.94
CA SER A 118 9.90 -6.74 1.05
C SER A 118 8.74 -6.13 0.26
N LEU A 119 8.36 -4.89 0.59
CA LEU A 119 7.34 -4.13 -0.13
C LEU A 119 7.63 -4.09 -1.65
N GLN A 120 8.89 -3.89 -2.08
CA GLN A 120 9.24 -3.85 -3.49
C GLN A 120 9.02 -5.21 -4.17
N GLN A 121 9.46 -6.30 -3.55
CA GLN A 121 9.23 -7.66 -4.07
C GLN A 121 7.74 -7.99 -4.19
N GLY A 122 6.94 -7.60 -3.20
CA GLY A 122 5.49 -7.77 -3.22
C GLY A 122 4.82 -6.96 -4.35
N LEU A 123 5.27 -5.73 -4.56
CA LEU A 123 4.79 -4.90 -5.68
C LEU A 123 5.16 -5.50 -7.03
N ASP A 124 6.39 -5.93 -7.23
CA ASP A 124 6.87 -6.51 -8.49
C ASP A 124 6.06 -7.78 -8.84
N LYS A 125 5.87 -8.69 -7.88
CA LYS A 125 5.04 -9.90 -8.07
C LYS A 125 3.59 -9.53 -8.39
N THR A 126 3.01 -8.55 -7.70
CA THR A 126 1.64 -8.08 -7.95
C THR A 126 1.48 -7.51 -9.34
N ILE A 127 2.45 -6.75 -9.84
CA ILE A 127 2.42 -6.16 -11.18
C ILE A 127 2.55 -7.25 -12.25
N ILE A 128 3.45 -8.21 -12.08
CA ILE A 128 3.60 -9.34 -13.00
C ILE A 128 2.27 -10.13 -13.09
N TRP A 129 1.66 -10.44 -11.96
CA TRP A 129 0.35 -11.08 -11.93
C TRP A 129 -0.70 -10.27 -12.68
N TYR A 130 -0.81 -8.97 -12.41
CA TYR A 130 -1.76 -8.07 -13.06
C TYR A 130 -1.58 -8.01 -14.58
N GLN A 131 -0.33 -7.92 -15.05
CA GLN A 131 -0.03 -7.92 -16.49
C GLN A 131 -0.41 -9.22 -17.19
N ASN A 132 -0.27 -10.35 -16.51
CA ASN A 132 -0.68 -11.65 -17.04
C ASN A 132 -2.20 -11.79 -17.15
N GLN A 133 -2.95 -11.25 -16.19
CA GLN A 133 -4.41 -11.22 -16.23
C GLN A 133 -4.97 -10.29 -17.33
N SER A 134 -4.31 -9.17 -17.61
CA SER A 134 -4.77 -8.21 -18.60
C SER A 134 -4.51 -8.66 -20.05
N LYS A 135 -3.84 -9.77 -20.26
CA LYS A 135 -3.56 -10.36 -21.59
C LYS A 135 -4.53 -11.49 -21.96
N GLN A 136 -5.39 -11.89 -21.03
CA GLN A 136 -6.48 -12.85 -21.27
C GLN A 136 -7.78 -12.11 -21.59
#